data_23fe79479b1e6b1413a3fb495c8f23d4
#
_entry.id   23fe79479b1e6b1413a3fb495c8f23d4
#
_cell.length_a   1.000
_cell.length_b   1.000
_cell.length_c   1.000
_cell.angle_alpha   90.00
_cell.angle_beta   90.00
_cell.angle_gamma   90.00
#
_symmetry.space_group_name_H-M   'P 1'
#
loop_
_entity.id
_entity.type
_entity.pdbx_description
1 polymer ?
#
loop_
_entity_poly.entity_id
_entity_poly.type
_entity_poly.pdbx_seq_one_letter_code
_entity_poly.pdbx_strand_id
1 'polypeptide(L)'
;ASALGRWFVLNDYPVKVVLKAVCDINEEALKWYEQIPTIDLLTTEYKALLNSPNVDVVYVALPHHLHEEYYLKVLEAGKDLFAEKPFGIDLEAAEIIKNKIDATGRFVRCSSEMPYFPGGQRVIKEILSGRLGKIIEVKAGFCHSSDMDPLKPINWKRQSKFCGAIGVMGDLGMHIMHIPLRMGWKPSRVYAQLQKIVTKRSDGKGGWSECDTWNNAHLSSTISIEGEDVPMMLEMKRLAPGETNSWYIEVLGTEGGVKYSTKDTKVFWKFTREKEQVWQRVDLGFQVPFSTITGGIFEPGFTDCFMQMLAAYFAEREGFLDGRLGCVTPEEAVMSHQVFAAALASHKTKAAVVIP
;
A
#
# COMPACT_ATOMS: atom_id res chain seq x y z
N ALA A 1 11.83 7.23 9.48
CA ALA A 1 12.43 8.15 10.45
C ALA A 1 11.50 9.29 10.84
N SER A 2 11.03 10.15 9.91
CA SER A 2 10.23 11.35 10.27
C SER A 2 8.93 11.03 11.02
N ALA A 3 8.24 9.93 10.72
CA ALA A 3 7.06 9.49 11.44
C ALA A 3 7.40 9.09 12.89
N LEU A 4 8.46 8.32 13.09
CA LEU A 4 8.92 7.92 14.44
C LEU A 4 9.49 9.10 15.23
N GLY A 5 10.17 10.05 14.57
CA GLY A 5 10.65 11.27 15.21
C GLY A 5 9.55 12.17 15.76
N ARG A 6 8.32 12.01 15.23
CA ARG A 6 7.12 12.73 15.68
C ARG A 6 6.16 11.86 16.51
N TRP A 7 6.60 10.71 17.00
CA TRP A 7 5.75 9.77 17.75
C TRP A 7 5.08 10.40 18.98
N PHE A 8 5.73 11.38 19.57
CA PHE A 8 5.23 12.13 20.71
C PHE A 8 3.92 12.90 20.44
N VAL A 9 3.53 13.10 19.18
CA VAL A 9 2.28 13.80 18.84
C VAL A 9 1.03 12.91 18.99
N LEU A 10 1.20 11.59 19.10
CA LEU A 10 0.09 10.67 19.35
C LEU A 10 -0.39 10.79 20.80
N ASN A 11 -1.67 11.13 20.97
CA ASN A 11 -2.28 11.23 22.29
C ASN A 11 -2.58 9.84 22.86
N ASP A 12 -2.24 9.66 24.14
CA ASP A 12 -2.59 8.46 24.91
C ASP A 12 -2.21 7.14 24.21
N TYR A 13 -1.18 7.18 23.35
CA TYR A 13 -0.69 5.99 22.68
C TYR A 13 0.21 5.21 23.64
N PRO A 14 -0.16 3.95 24.01
CA PRO A 14 0.45 3.26 25.15
C PRO A 14 1.86 2.73 24.86
N VAL A 15 2.29 2.68 23.60
CA VAL A 15 3.58 2.11 23.20
C VAL A 15 4.54 3.19 22.76
N LYS A 16 5.70 3.25 23.40
CA LYS A 16 6.80 4.11 22.96
C LYS A 16 7.61 3.41 21.88
N VAL A 17 7.59 3.94 20.68
CA VAL A 17 8.35 3.43 19.53
C VAL A 17 9.50 4.38 19.21
N VAL A 18 10.68 3.84 19.04
CA VAL A 18 11.89 4.60 18.71
C VAL A 18 12.69 3.92 17.61
N LEU A 19 13.34 4.71 16.77
CA LEU A 19 14.29 4.21 15.78
C LEU A 19 15.64 3.95 16.46
N LYS A 20 16.06 2.68 16.55
CA LYS A 20 17.26 2.26 17.26
C LYS A 20 18.44 1.95 16.35
N ALA A 21 18.17 1.47 15.15
CA ALA A 21 19.21 1.08 14.22
C ALA A 21 18.83 1.43 12.78
N VAL A 22 19.81 1.78 11.97
CA VAL A 22 19.64 1.96 10.51
C VAL A 22 20.79 1.24 9.80
N CYS A 23 20.42 0.50 8.76
CA CYS A 23 21.36 -0.15 7.86
C CYS A 23 21.11 0.33 6.43
N ASP A 24 22.14 0.82 5.76
CA ASP A 24 22.14 1.14 4.33
C ASP A 24 23.52 0.89 3.75
N ILE A 25 23.62 0.33 2.55
CA ILE A 25 24.90 0.13 1.85
C ILE A 25 25.54 1.47 1.42
N ASN A 26 24.76 2.54 1.39
CA ASN A 26 25.22 3.89 1.08
C ASN A 26 25.59 4.63 2.38
N GLU A 27 26.88 4.74 2.66
CA GLU A 27 27.38 5.45 3.83
C GLU A 27 26.95 6.91 3.89
N GLU A 28 26.83 7.58 2.75
CA GLU A 28 26.35 8.99 2.71
C GLU A 28 24.90 9.11 3.17
N ALA A 29 24.06 8.09 2.89
CA ALA A 29 22.71 8.05 3.40
C ALA A 29 22.67 7.86 4.92
N LEU A 30 23.61 7.12 5.49
CA LEU A 30 23.69 6.90 6.93
C LEU A 30 24.03 8.19 7.70
N LYS A 31 24.85 9.08 7.14
CA LYS A 31 25.22 10.38 7.77
C LYS A 31 23.99 11.24 8.11
N TRP A 32 22.94 11.17 7.28
CA TRP A 32 21.70 11.89 7.57
C TRP A 32 21.04 11.45 8.88
N TYR A 33 21.21 10.18 9.26
CA TYR A 33 20.63 9.60 10.46
C TYR A 33 21.44 9.88 11.75
N GLU A 34 22.69 10.35 11.65
CA GLU A 34 23.54 10.70 12.80
C GLU A 34 22.90 11.77 13.70
N GLN A 35 22.05 12.63 13.14
CA GLN A 35 21.32 13.67 13.89
C GLN A 35 20.17 13.13 14.74
N ILE A 36 19.83 11.85 14.67
CA ILE A 36 18.69 11.27 15.41
C ILE A 36 19.21 10.64 16.71
N PRO A 37 18.92 11.24 17.87
CA PRO A 37 19.58 10.85 19.15
C PRO A 37 19.15 9.48 19.68
N THR A 38 18.10 8.87 19.13
CA THR A 38 17.61 7.55 19.56
C THR A 38 18.33 6.40 18.88
N ILE A 39 19.12 6.67 17.84
CA ILE A 39 19.84 5.65 17.07
C ILE A 39 21.13 5.28 17.80
N ASP A 40 21.28 4.00 18.12
CA ASP A 40 22.48 3.44 18.75
C ASP A 40 23.38 2.77 17.72
N LEU A 41 22.86 2.41 16.54
CA LEU A 41 23.59 1.66 15.52
C LEU A 41 23.32 2.22 14.11
N LEU A 42 24.39 2.71 13.49
CA LEU A 42 24.44 2.99 12.05
C LEU A 42 25.44 2.03 11.41
N THR A 43 25.03 1.28 10.39
CA THR A 43 25.87 0.22 9.83
C THR A 43 25.58 -0.03 8.35
N THR A 44 26.58 -0.48 7.60
CA THR A 44 26.40 -1.04 6.26
C THR A 44 26.14 -2.56 6.29
N GLU A 45 26.28 -3.19 7.46
CA GLU A 45 26.16 -4.63 7.65
C GLU A 45 24.82 -5.02 8.25
N TYR A 46 23.90 -5.54 7.43
CA TYR A 46 22.56 -5.92 7.88
C TYR A 46 22.58 -6.94 9.04
N LYS A 47 23.60 -7.82 9.09
CA LYS A 47 23.75 -8.81 10.17
C LYS A 47 23.96 -8.13 11.53
N ALA A 48 24.67 -7.00 11.57
CA ALA A 48 24.86 -6.24 12.81
C ALA A 48 23.51 -5.71 13.32
N LEU A 49 22.64 -5.19 12.42
CA LEU A 49 21.31 -4.76 12.76
C LEU A 49 20.45 -5.92 13.27
N LEU A 50 20.42 -7.05 12.56
CA LEU A 50 19.61 -8.22 12.95
C LEU A 50 20.05 -8.85 14.28
N ASN A 51 21.33 -8.80 14.59
CA ASN A 51 21.88 -9.33 15.85
C ASN A 51 21.75 -8.36 17.03
N SER A 52 21.31 -7.12 16.80
CA SER A 52 21.15 -6.13 17.86
C SER A 52 20.01 -6.53 18.82
N PRO A 53 20.27 -6.62 20.15
CA PRO A 53 19.25 -6.91 21.13
C PRO A 53 18.25 -5.76 21.32
N ASN A 54 18.58 -4.54 20.85
CA ASN A 54 17.76 -3.34 20.96
C ASN A 54 16.78 -3.17 19.80
N VAL A 55 16.72 -4.13 18.86
CA VAL A 55 15.83 -4.13 17.71
C VAL A 55 14.79 -5.24 17.85
N ASP A 56 13.52 -4.87 17.98
CA ASP A 56 12.41 -5.80 18.08
C ASP A 56 11.73 -6.01 16.70
N VAL A 57 11.61 -4.93 15.93
CA VAL A 57 10.92 -4.89 14.64
C VAL A 57 11.86 -4.33 13.58
N VAL A 58 11.90 -4.96 12.42
CA VAL A 58 12.66 -4.47 11.28
C VAL A 58 11.70 -3.99 10.18
N TYR A 59 11.87 -2.73 9.76
CA TYR A 59 11.25 -2.19 8.56
C TYR A 59 12.21 -2.33 7.38
N VAL A 60 11.79 -3.04 6.33
CA VAL A 60 12.64 -3.33 5.16
C VAL A 60 12.14 -2.54 3.96
N ALA A 61 12.91 -1.54 3.53
CA ALA A 61 12.62 -0.67 2.38
C ALA A 61 13.71 -0.83 1.31
N LEU A 62 13.64 -1.92 0.57
CA LEU A 62 14.60 -2.32 -0.47
C LEU A 62 13.91 -2.41 -1.85
N PRO A 63 14.68 -2.53 -2.96
CA PRO A 63 14.12 -2.94 -4.24
C PRO A 63 13.45 -4.31 -4.18
N HIS A 64 12.36 -4.49 -4.93
CA HIS A 64 11.44 -5.64 -4.81
C HIS A 64 12.11 -7.02 -4.92
N HIS A 65 13.16 -7.17 -5.76
CA HIS A 65 13.88 -8.43 -5.91
C HIS A 65 14.68 -8.86 -4.67
N LEU A 66 14.83 -7.95 -3.71
CA LEU A 66 15.52 -8.23 -2.46
C LEU A 66 14.54 -8.53 -1.31
N HIS A 67 13.22 -8.33 -1.49
CA HIS A 67 12.24 -8.48 -0.43
C HIS A 67 12.24 -9.90 0.14
N GLU A 68 12.14 -10.93 -0.70
CA GLU A 68 12.16 -12.32 -0.24
C GLU A 68 13.39 -12.59 0.62
N GLU A 69 14.60 -12.38 0.07
CA GLU A 69 15.84 -12.67 0.76
C GLU A 69 15.91 -12.00 2.15
N TYR A 70 15.63 -10.70 2.21
CA TYR A 70 15.81 -9.95 3.46
C TYR A 70 14.65 -10.16 4.43
N TYR A 71 13.43 -10.40 3.96
CA TYR A 71 12.31 -10.75 4.85
C TYR A 71 12.57 -12.10 5.53
N LEU A 72 13.05 -13.11 4.78
CA LEU A 72 13.41 -14.41 5.35
C LEU A 72 14.50 -14.27 6.42
N LYS A 73 15.54 -13.46 6.17
CA LYS A 73 16.61 -13.19 7.12
C LYS A 73 16.12 -12.50 8.39
N VAL A 74 15.19 -11.55 8.29
CA VAL A 74 14.57 -10.90 9.45
C VAL A 74 13.82 -11.92 10.30
N LEU A 75 13.01 -12.77 9.68
CA LEU A 75 12.24 -13.81 10.35
C LEU A 75 13.14 -14.86 11.00
N GLU A 76 14.23 -15.28 10.34
CA GLU A 76 15.23 -16.21 10.86
C GLU A 76 15.98 -15.64 12.07
N ALA A 77 16.20 -14.33 12.09
CA ALA A 77 16.78 -13.65 13.23
C ALA A 77 15.81 -13.48 14.42
N GLY A 78 14.58 -14.00 14.30
CA GLY A 78 13.56 -13.93 15.34
C GLY A 78 12.96 -12.54 15.55
N LYS A 79 13.10 -11.63 14.57
CA LYS A 79 12.53 -10.28 14.61
C LYS A 79 11.16 -10.25 13.95
N ASP A 80 10.31 -9.33 14.40
CA ASP A 80 9.08 -9.02 13.71
C ASP A 80 9.35 -8.12 12.49
N LEU A 81 8.47 -8.17 11.50
CA LEU A 81 8.70 -7.52 10.22
C LEU A 81 7.58 -6.53 9.88
N PHE A 82 7.95 -5.30 9.58
CA PHE A 82 7.12 -4.40 8.83
C PHE A 82 7.62 -4.38 7.38
N ALA A 83 6.89 -5.06 6.50
CA ALA A 83 7.28 -5.29 5.12
C ALA A 83 6.86 -4.12 4.21
N GLU A 84 7.67 -3.78 3.22
CA GLU A 84 7.25 -2.90 2.13
C GLU A 84 6.48 -3.66 1.05
N LYS A 85 5.68 -2.92 0.30
CA LYS A 85 4.98 -3.42 -0.88
C LYS A 85 5.88 -3.34 -2.14
N PRO A 86 5.66 -4.23 -3.11
CA PRO A 86 4.87 -5.46 -3.03
C PRO A 86 5.53 -6.45 -2.06
N PHE A 87 4.74 -7.40 -1.59
CA PHE A 87 5.20 -8.35 -0.57
C PHE A 87 6.36 -9.24 -1.06
N GLY A 88 6.38 -9.57 -2.35
CA GLY A 88 7.45 -10.24 -3.06
C GLY A 88 7.62 -9.68 -4.47
N ILE A 89 8.61 -10.13 -5.20
CA ILE A 89 8.81 -9.73 -6.61
C ILE A 89 7.71 -10.33 -7.53
N ASP A 90 7.16 -11.47 -7.14
CA ASP A 90 6.09 -12.20 -7.82
C ASP A 90 5.26 -13.02 -6.81
N LEU A 91 4.36 -13.87 -7.29
CA LEU A 91 3.51 -14.69 -6.45
C LEU A 91 4.30 -15.78 -5.71
N GLU A 92 5.26 -16.42 -6.36
CA GLU A 92 6.09 -17.48 -5.75
C GLU A 92 6.87 -16.92 -4.55
N ALA A 93 7.52 -15.78 -4.71
CA ALA A 93 8.21 -15.10 -3.61
C ALA A 93 7.25 -14.74 -2.46
N ALA A 94 6.04 -14.26 -2.78
CA ALA A 94 5.05 -13.91 -1.76
C ALA A 94 4.58 -15.16 -0.97
N GLU A 95 4.41 -16.30 -1.62
CA GLU A 95 4.06 -17.58 -0.99
C GLU A 95 5.21 -18.13 -0.13
N ILE A 96 6.45 -18.06 -0.59
CA ILE A 96 7.64 -18.44 0.19
C ILE A 96 7.73 -17.61 1.47
N ILE A 97 7.56 -16.30 1.37
CA ILE A 97 7.56 -15.39 2.54
C ILE A 97 6.43 -15.77 3.50
N LYS A 98 5.20 -15.98 2.99
CA LYS A 98 4.05 -16.38 3.82
C LYS A 98 4.31 -17.69 4.56
N ASN A 99 4.82 -18.71 3.89
CA ASN A 99 5.16 -19.99 4.49
C ASN A 99 6.21 -19.84 5.61
N LYS A 100 7.20 -18.96 5.42
CA LYS A 100 8.20 -18.67 6.46
C LYS A 100 7.59 -17.97 7.67
N ILE A 101 6.64 -17.06 7.46
CA ILE A 101 5.90 -16.38 8.54
C ILE A 101 5.16 -17.43 9.37
N ASP A 102 4.42 -18.33 8.73
CA ASP A 102 3.68 -19.39 9.40
C ASP A 102 4.59 -20.33 10.22
N ALA A 103 5.76 -20.66 9.65
CA ALA A 103 6.75 -21.52 10.32
C ALA A 103 7.42 -20.85 11.53
N THR A 104 7.60 -19.51 11.50
CA THR A 104 8.31 -18.78 12.57
C THR A 104 7.38 -18.17 13.62
N GLY A 105 6.09 -17.99 13.30
CA GLY A 105 5.11 -17.32 14.14
C GLY A 105 5.42 -15.84 14.42
N ARG A 106 6.29 -15.21 13.62
CA ARG A 106 6.62 -13.79 13.79
C ARG A 106 5.47 -12.89 13.34
N PHE A 107 5.35 -11.74 14.01
CA PHE A 107 4.36 -10.76 13.62
C PHE A 107 4.81 -10.00 12.36
N VAL A 108 4.02 -10.08 11.30
CA VAL A 108 4.30 -9.45 10.01
C VAL A 108 3.10 -8.70 9.49
N ARG A 109 3.31 -7.48 9.02
CA ARG A 109 2.33 -6.70 8.23
C ARG A 109 3.03 -6.01 7.08
N CYS A 110 2.28 -5.70 6.03
CA CYS A 110 2.78 -4.99 4.86
C CYS A 110 2.25 -3.56 4.80
N SER A 111 3.07 -2.63 4.31
CA SER A 111 2.75 -1.21 4.25
C SER A 111 1.67 -0.90 3.21
N SER A 112 0.72 -0.05 3.58
CA SER A 112 -0.26 0.57 2.68
C SER A 112 -0.88 1.78 3.36
N GLU A 113 -0.29 2.95 3.21
CA GLU A 113 -0.63 4.15 3.97
C GLU A 113 -1.86 4.90 3.46
N MET A 114 -2.26 4.74 2.19
CA MET A 114 -3.34 5.53 1.58
C MET A 114 -4.70 5.42 2.30
N PRO A 115 -5.14 4.25 2.79
CA PRO A 115 -6.37 4.13 3.56
C PRO A 115 -6.39 4.90 4.88
N TYR A 116 -5.24 5.35 5.38
CA TYR A 116 -5.14 6.13 6.61
C TYR A 116 -5.42 7.63 6.45
N PHE A 117 -5.60 8.12 5.22
CA PHE A 117 -6.18 9.43 4.99
C PHE A 117 -7.60 9.51 5.55
N PRO A 118 -8.06 10.68 6.04
CA PRO A 118 -9.39 10.82 6.63
C PRO A 118 -10.54 10.31 5.77
N GLY A 119 -10.46 10.53 4.47
CA GLY A 119 -11.47 10.04 3.54
C GLY A 119 -11.46 8.54 3.36
N GLY A 120 -10.28 7.90 3.41
CA GLY A 120 -10.17 6.42 3.43
C GLY A 120 -10.85 5.84 4.67
N GLN A 121 -10.59 6.41 5.84
CA GLN A 121 -11.26 6.04 7.10
C GLN A 121 -12.78 6.26 7.02
N ARG A 122 -13.20 7.34 6.36
CA ARG A 122 -14.63 7.62 6.18
C ARG A 122 -15.30 6.61 5.26
N VAL A 123 -14.65 6.20 4.16
CA VAL A 123 -15.16 5.15 3.27
C VAL A 123 -15.41 3.86 4.06
N ILE A 124 -14.43 3.41 4.86
CA ILE A 124 -14.56 2.21 5.69
C ILE A 124 -15.76 2.33 6.63
N LYS A 125 -15.90 3.46 7.31
CA LYS A 125 -17.03 3.71 8.22
C LYS A 125 -18.38 3.65 7.51
N GLU A 126 -18.49 4.20 6.30
CA GLU A 126 -19.75 4.17 5.54
C GLU A 126 -20.07 2.74 5.05
N ILE A 127 -19.08 1.97 4.60
CA ILE A 127 -19.27 0.56 4.24
C ILE A 127 -19.77 -0.24 5.45
N LEU A 128 -19.03 -0.18 6.56
CA LEU A 128 -19.36 -0.95 7.78
C LEU A 128 -20.69 -0.54 8.43
N SER A 129 -21.20 0.67 8.15
CA SER A 129 -22.47 1.13 8.67
C SER A 129 -23.69 0.48 8.02
N GLY A 130 -23.53 -0.23 6.89
CA GLY A 130 -24.61 -0.82 6.11
C GLY A 130 -25.50 0.20 5.35
N ARG A 131 -25.24 1.52 5.48
CA ARG A 131 -26.07 2.56 4.86
C ARG A 131 -26.01 2.60 3.32
N LEU A 132 -25.07 1.92 2.71
CA LEU A 132 -24.98 1.82 1.27
C LEU A 132 -26.00 0.82 0.70
N GLY A 133 -26.59 -0.03 1.55
CA GLY A 133 -27.43 -1.15 1.11
C GLY A 133 -26.59 -2.24 0.44
N LYS A 134 -27.18 -2.99 -0.49
CA LYS A 134 -26.47 -4.02 -1.27
C LYS A 134 -25.45 -3.33 -2.18
N ILE A 135 -24.17 -3.71 -2.07
CA ILE A 135 -23.10 -3.17 -2.91
C ILE A 135 -23.27 -3.68 -4.35
N ILE A 136 -23.18 -2.79 -5.31
CA ILE A 136 -23.40 -3.07 -6.74
C ILE A 136 -22.17 -2.79 -7.61
N GLU A 137 -21.23 -1.97 -7.16
CA GLU A 137 -19.98 -1.69 -7.87
C GLU A 137 -18.92 -1.15 -6.92
N VAL A 138 -17.66 -1.54 -7.16
CA VAL A 138 -16.48 -1.00 -6.48
C VAL A 138 -15.48 -0.51 -7.52
N LYS A 139 -14.92 0.69 -7.33
CA LYS A 139 -13.80 1.21 -8.13
C LYS A 139 -12.71 1.67 -7.21
N ALA A 140 -11.47 1.32 -7.54
CA ALA A 140 -10.30 1.84 -6.85
C ALA A 140 -9.14 2.07 -7.82
N GLY A 141 -8.38 3.11 -7.56
CA GLY A 141 -7.25 3.42 -8.43
C GLY A 141 -6.15 4.18 -7.72
N PHE A 142 -4.95 4.06 -8.27
CA PHE A 142 -3.81 4.85 -7.90
C PHE A 142 -3.08 5.31 -9.17
N CYS A 143 -3.14 6.60 -9.42
CA CYS A 143 -2.70 7.21 -10.66
C CYS A 143 -1.71 8.34 -10.37
N HIS A 144 -0.60 8.34 -11.09
CA HIS A 144 0.35 9.44 -11.07
C HIS A 144 0.98 9.66 -12.45
N SER A 145 1.61 10.82 -12.63
CA SER A 145 2.25 11.24 -13.88
C SER A 145 3.79 11.19 -13.82
N SER A 146 4.35 10.42 -12.86
CA SER A 146 5.80 10.41 -12.61
C SER A 146 6.63 9.97 -13.81
N ASP A 147 6.02 9.29 -14.79
CA ASP A 147 6.68 8.80 -16.00
C ASP A 147 6.36 9.62 -17.26
N MET A 148 5.64 10.72 -17.12
CA MET A 148 5.30 11.62 -18.24
C MET A 148 6.51 12.34 -18.80
N ASP A 149 7.50 12.70 -17.97
CA ASP A 149 8.74 13.32 -18.45
C ASP A 149 9.62 12.29 -19.16
N PRO A 150 9.86 12.42 -20.47
CA PRO A 150 10.67 11.47 -21.23
C PRO A 150 12.17 11.55 -20.90
N LEU A 151 12.62 12.69 -20.35
CA LEU A 151 14.03 12.93 -19.97
C LEU A 151 14.36 12.41 -18.57
N LYS A 152 13.36 12.04 -17.78
CA LYS A 152 13.58 11.48 -16.45
C LYS A 152 14.46 10.23 -16.54
N PRO A 153 15.58 10.15 -15.80
CA PRO A 153 16.44 8.98 -15.81
C PRO A 153 15.74 7.71 -15.39
N ILE A 154 16.20 6.59 -15.91
CA ILE A 154 15.70 5.28 -15.52
C ILE A 154 15.99 5.02 -14.03
N ASN A 155 15.08 4.34 -13.37
CA ASN A 155 15.33 3.77 -12.06
C ASN A 155 14.97 2.27 -12.05
N TRP A 156 15.27 1.58 -10.98
CA TRP A 156 15.08 0.13 -10.84
C TRP A 156 13.62 -0.32 -11.05
N LYS A 157 12.62 0.54 -10.74
CA LYS A 157 11.19 0.25 -10.96
C LYS A 157 10.78 0.18 -12.44
N ARG A 158 11.67 0.46 -13.37
CA ARG A 158 11.44 0.39 -14.83
C ARG A 158 12.10 -0.83 -15.46
N GLN A 159 12.69 -1.68 -14.63
CA GLN A 159 13.40 -2.87 -15.05
C GLN A 159 12.82 -4.10 -14.32
N SER A 160 12.24 -5.04 -15.07
CA SER A 160 11.55 -6.21 -14.52
C SER A 160 12.45 -7.09 -13.66
N LYS A 161 13.75 -7.14 -13.94
CA LYS A 161 14.73 -7.85 -13.11
C LYS A 161 14.81 -7.34 -11.66
N PHE A 162 14.40 -6.10 -11.39
CA PHE A 162 14.43 -5.51 -10.06
C PHE A 162 13.06 -5.36 -9.42
N CYS A 163 12.01 -5.15 -10.22
CA CYS A 163 10.67 -4.91 -9.70
C CYS A 163 9.64 -5.97 -10.10
N GLY A 164 10.05 -7.03 -10.80
CA GLY A 164 9.19 -8.10 -11.23
C GLY A 164 8.38 -7.81 -12.51
N ALA A 165 7.85 -8.86 -13.10
CA ALA A 165 6.99 -8.79 -14.30
C ALA A 165 5.66 -8.07 -14.01
N ILE A 166 5.26 -7.98 -12.75
CA ILE A 166 4.02 -7.29 -12.32
C ILE A 166 4.06 -5.77 -12.50
N GLY A 167 5.27 -5.17 -12.56
CA GLY A 167 5.47 -3.77 -12.94
C GLY A 167 4.69 -2.77 -12.09
N VAL A 168 3.81 -1.98 -12.72
CA VAL A 168 2.98 -0.98 -12.04
C VAL A 168 2.02 -1.60 -11.00
N MET A 169 1.57 -2.82 -11.20
CA MET A 169 0.69 -3.51 -10.26
C MET A 169 1.39 -3.76 -8.92
N GLY A 170 2.66 -4.17 -8.93
CA GLY A 170 3.46 -4.31 -7.71
C GLY A 170 3.71 -2.97 -7.00
N ASP A 171 3.87 -1.87 -7.76
CA ASP A 171 4.12 -0.56 -7.17
C ASP A 171 2.88 0.06 -6.51
N LEU A 172 1.69 -0.09 -7.12
CA LEU A 172 0.49 0.65 -6.75
C LEU A 172 -0.68 -0.23 -6.29
N GLY A 173 -0.68 -1.52 -6.66
CA GLY A 173 -1.85 -2.38 -6.50
C GLY A 173 -2.23 -2.69 -5.05
N MET A 174 -1.25 -2.89 -4.17
CA MET A 174 -1.53 -3.14 -2.75
C MET A 174 -2.33 -1.99 -2.12
N HIS A 175 -1.99 -0.75 -2.45
CA HIS A 175 -2.68 0.42 -1.90
C HIS A 175 -4.16 0.50 -2.27
N ILE A 176 -4.53 0.05 -3.47
CA ILE A 176 -5.92 0.10 -3.93
C ILE A 176 -6.73 -1.12 -3.49
N MET A 177 -6.06 -2.23 -3.18
CA MET A 177 -6.71 -3.47 -2.76
C MET A 177 -6.87 -3.59 -1.24
N HIS A 178 -6.18 -2.78 -0.45
CA HIS A 178 -6.19 -2.90 1.01
C HIS A 178 -7.62 -2.79 1.59
N ILE A 179 -8.39 -1.74 1.25
CA ILE A 179 -9.78 -1.62 1.74
C ILE A 179 -10.67 -2.76 1.21
N PRO A 180 -10.72 -3.05 -0.11
CA PRO A 180 -11.50 -4.18 -0.61
C PRO A 180 -11.19 -5.51 0.07
N LEU A 181 -9.93 -5.88 0.19
CA LEU A 181 -9.52 -7.13 0.82
C LEU A 181 -9.87 -7.16 2.32
N ARG A 182 -9.69 -6.04 3.02
CA ARG A 182 -10.08 -5.89 4.43
C ARG A 182 -11.60 -6.02 4.63
N MET A 183 -12.41 -5.65 3.64
CA MET A 183 -13.86 -5.88 3.64
C MET A 183 -14.23 -7.32 3.24
N GLY A 184 -13.26 -8.20 3.01
CA GLY A 184 -13.49 -9.56 2.54
C GLY A 184 -13.83 -9.67 1.05
N TRP A 185 -13.73 -8.60 0.30
CA TRP A 185 -14.05 -8.54 -1.13
C TRP A 185 -12.89 -9.07 -1.97
N LYS A 186 -12.77 -10.40 -2.02
CA LYS A 186 -11.69 -11.07 -2.73
C LYS A 186 -12.06 -11.25 -4.20
N PRO A 187 -11.18 -10.82 -5.14
CA PRO A 187 -11.39 -11.07 -6.55
C PRO A 187 -11.36 -12.58 -6.86
N SER A 188 -12.38 -13.07 -7.56
CA SER A 188 -12.48 -14.46 -8.03
C SER A 188 -12.08 -14.62 -9.49
N ARG A 189 -12.15 -13.53 -10.27
CA ARG A 189 -11.83 -13.51 -11.70
C ARG A 189 -11.36 -12.12 -12.12
N VAL A 190 -10.45 -12.05 -13.08
CA VAL A 190 -9.93 -10.79 -13.63
C VAL A 190 -9.78 -10.83 -15.15
N TYR A 191 -10.17 -9.73 -15.80
CA TYR A 191 -9.76 -9.38 -17.17
C TYR A 191 -8.85 -8.15 -17.09
N ALA A 192 -7.68 -8.21 -17.75
CA ALA A 192 -6.68 -7.16 -17.63
C ALA A 192 -6.20 -6.62 -18.98
N GLN A 193 -6.00 -5.30 -19.02
CA GLN A 193 -5.32 -4.58 -20.09
C GLN A 193 -4.09 -3.87 -19.51
N LEU A 194 -2.90 -4.28 -19.95
CA LEU A 194 -1.63 -3.72 -19.50
C LEU A 194 -0.97 -2.96 -20.65
N GLN A 195 -0.29 -1.85 -20.33
CA GLN A 195 0.35 -0.99 -21.33
C GLN A 195 1.82 -0.76 -21.00
N LYS A 196 2.69 -0.97 -22.00
CA LYS A 196 4.09 -0.49 -22.02
C LYS A 196 4.14 0.71 -22.96
N ILE A 197 4.19 1.90 -22.44
CA ILE A 197 4.14 3.15 -23.21
C ILE A 197 5.55 3.73 -23.38
N VAL A 198 6.32 3.78 -22.28
CA VAL A 198 7.72 4.22 -22.29
C VAL A 198 8.61 3.01 -22.24
N THR A 199 9.29 2.75 -23.35
CA THR A 199 10.15 1.55 -23.52
C THR A 199 11.63 1.85 -23.35
N LYS A 200 12.05 3.13 -23.32
CA LYS A 200 13.44 3.56 -23.12
C LYS A 200 13.50 4.83 -22.29
N ARG A 201 14.56 4.94 -21.48
CA ARG A 201 14.85 6.15 -20.71
C ARG A 201 16.35 6.42 -20.69
N SER A 202 16.72 7.69 -20.47
CA SER A 202 18.10 8.06 -20.20
C SER A 202 18.66 7.22 -19.03
N ASP A 203 19.90 6.75 -19.18
CA ASP A 203 20.65 6.08 -18.11
C ASP A 203 21.32 7.04 -17.14
N GLY A 204 21.17 8.35 -17.36
CA GLY A 204 21.82 9.41 -16.59
C GLY A 204 23.32 9.59 -16.89
N LYS A 205 23.87 8.84 -17.85
CA LYS A 205 25.30 8.85 -18.22
C LYS A 205 25.52 9.20 -19.71
N GLY A 206 24.49 9.74 -20.35
CA GLY A 206 24.50 10.11 -21.76
C GLY A 206 24.02 9.02 -22.72
N GLY A 207 23.62 7.85 -22.22
CA GLY A 207 23.03 6.74 -22.96
C GLY A 207 21.54 6.52 -22.66
N TRP A 208 21.03 5.41 -23.20
CA TRP A 208 19.65 4.98 -23.03
C TRP A 208 19.58 3.54 -22.52
N SER A 209 18.64 3.27 -21.63
CA SER A 209 18.34 1.93 -21.07
C SER A 209 16.91 1.51 -21.37
N GLU A 210 16.71 0.23 -21.61
CA GLU A 210 15.40 -0.36 -21.85
C GLU A 210 14.54 -0.32 -20.58
N CYS A 211 13.24 0.04 -20.77
CA CYS A 211 12.17 -0.05 -19.78
C CYS A 211 11.26 -1.20 -20.20
N ASP A 212 11.30 -2.31 -19.49
CA ASP A 212 10.58 -3.54 -19.86
C ASP A 212 9.35 -3.80 -18.97
N THR A 213 9.00 -2.88 -18.07
CA THR A 213 7.86 -3.02 -17.15
C THR A 213 6.59 -2.33 -17.67
N TRP A 214 5.46 -2.75 -17.13
CA TRP A 214 4.16 -2.11 -17.40
C TRP A 214 4.09 -0.71 -16.78
N ASN A 215 3.61 0.26 -17.56
CA ASN A 215 3.38 1.62 -17.09
C ASN A 215 1.96 1.80 -16.54
N ASN A 216 0.98 1.21 -17.21
CA ASN A 216 -0.42 1.31 -16.84
C ASN A 216 -1.07 -0.08 -16.82
N ALA A 217 -2.00 -0.28 -15.90
CA ALA A 217 -2.81 -1.48 -15.77
C ALA A 217 -4.27 -1.10 -15.49
N HIS A 218 -5.19 -1.72 -16.24
CA HIS A 218 -6.62 -1.66 -16.04
C HIS A 218 -7.13 -3.07 -15.84
N LEU A 219 -7.80 -3.31 -14.70
CA LEU A 219 -8.34 -4.60 -14.35
C LEU A 219 -9.85 -4.49 -14.13
N SER A 220 -10.60 -5.34 -14.81
CA SER A 220 -12.02 -5.59 -14.54
C SER A 220 -12.11 -6.92 -13.80
N SER A 221 -12.45 -6.87 -12.54
CA SER A 221 -12.50 -8.03 -11.63
C SER A 221 -13.93 -8.31 -11.19
N THR A 222 -14.21 -9.54 -10.83
CA THR A 222 -15.44 -9.94 -10.14
C THR A 222 -15.08 -10.29 -8.70
N ILE A 223 -15.83 -9.75 -7.75
CA ILE A 223 -15.75 -10.07 -6.32
C ILE A 223 -17.08 -10.69 -5.89
N SER A 224 -17.07 -11.54 -4.85
CA SER A 224 -18.32 -12.06 -4.26
C SER A 224 -18.65 -11.29 -2.99
N ILE A 225 -19.84 -10.72 -2.92
CA ILE A 225 -20.38 -10.05 -1.72
C ILE A 225 -21.74 -10.67 -1.42
N GLU A 226 -21.89 -11.28 -0.24
CA GLU A 226 -23.12 -11.94 0.19
C GLU A 226 -23.64 -13.00 -0.82
N GLY A 227 -22.71 -13.67 -1.51
CA GLY A 227 -23.01 -14.69 -2.53
C GLY A 227 -23.35 -14.16 -3.91
N GLU A 228 -23.30 -12.85 -4.14
CA GLU A 228 -23.55 -12.22 -5.41
C GLU A 228 -22.26 -11.75 -6.08
N ASP A 229 -22.21 -11.88 -7.40
CA ASP A 229 -21.11 -11.36 -8.21
C ASP A 229 -21.21 -9.84 -8.37
N VAL A 230 -20.21 -9.11 -7.90
CA VAL A 230 -20.13 -7.64 -7.98
C VAL A 230 -18.92 -7.23 -8.81
N PRO A 231 -19.06 -6.31 -9.78
CA PRO A 231 -17.92 -5.80 -10.54
C PRO A 231 -17.01 -4.93 -9.66
N MET A 232 -15.71 -5.14 -9.80
CA MET A 232 -14.67 -4.30 -9.22
C MET A 232 -13.67 -3.86 -10.28
N MET A 233 -13.53 -2.54 -10.47
CA MET A 233 -12.61 -1.93 -11.42
C MET A 233 -11.37 -1.41 -10.69
N LEU A 234 -10.17 -1.82 -11.15
CA LEU A 234 -8.90 -1.41 -10.55
C LEU A 234 -8.02 -0.72 -11.59
N GLU A 235 -7.49 0.44 -11.24
CA GLU A 235 -6.57 1.21 -12.10
C GLU A 235 -5.24 1.50 -11.41
N MET A 236 -4.15 1.19 -12.07
CA MET A 236 -2.79 1.51 -11.62
C MET A 236 -2.02 2.17 -12.76
N LYS A 237 -1.66 3.44 -12.61
CA LYS A 237 -1.06 4.22 -13.70
C LYS A 237 0.15 5.02 -13.24
N ARG A 238 1.26 4.90 -13.96
CA ARG A 238 2.44 5.77 -13.85
C ARG A 238 2.45 6.87 -14.92
N LEU A 239 1.61 6.71 -15.94
CA LEU A 239 1.34 7.70 -16.99
C LEU A 239 -0.14 8.03 -16.99
N ALA A 240 -0.52 8.98 -16.15
CA ALA A 240 -1.88 9.49 -16.03
C ALA A 240 -1.84 11.03 -16.11
N PRO A 241 -2.06 11.62 -17.31
CA PRO A 241 -2.07 13.07 -17.48
C PRO A 241 -3.07 13.74 -16.53
N GLY A 242 -2.62 14.79 -15.83
CA GLY A 242 -3.45 15.51 -14.86
C GLY A 242 -3.52 14.88 -13.46
N GLU A 243 -2.86 13.73 -13.24
CA GLU A 243 -2.80 13.06 -11.95
C GLU A 243 -1.38 13.12 -11.37
N THR A 244 -1.19 13.87 -10.28
CA THR A 244 0.13 13.95 -9.63
C THR A 244 0.42 12.74 -8.76
N ASN A 245 -0.52 12.38 -7.88
CA ASN A 245 -0.43 11.23 -6.98
C ASN A 245 -1.79 10.96 -6.36
N SER A 246 -2.75 10.49 -7.18
CA SER A 246 -4.15 10.36 -6.80
C SER A 246 -4.51 8.90 -6.52
N TRP A 247 -4.67 8.58 -5.25
CA TRP A 247 -5.35 7.36 -4.81
C TRP A 247 -6.84 7.66 -4.66
N TYR A 248 -7.71 6.77 -5.13
CA TYR A 248 -9.14 6.93 -4.99
C TYR A 248 -9.87 5.61 -4.76
N ILE A 249 -11.06 5.72 -4.17
CA ILE A 249 -12.03 4.63 -4.03
C ILE A 249 -13.44 5.16 -4.19
N GLU A 250 -14.26 4.40 -4.93
CA GLU A 250 -15.70 4.62 -5.09
C GLU A 250 -16.44 3.31 -4.79
N VAL A 251 -17.46 3.38 -3.95
CA VAL A 251 -18.30 2.24 -3.61
C VAL A 251 -19.75 2.65 -3.80
N LEU A 252 -20.46 1.94 -4.67
CA LEU A 252 -21.86 2.16 -4.97
C LEU A 252 -22.72 1.03 -4.43
N GLY A 253 -23.82 1.38 -3.83
CA GLY A 253 -24.82 0.44 -3.32
C GLY A 253 -26.23 0.90 -3.67
N THR A 254 -27.21 0.06 -3.36
CA THR A 254 -28.62 0.29 -3.68
C THR A 254 -29.26 1.44 -2.91
N GLU A 255 -28.75 1.78 -1.74
CA GLU A 255 -29.27 2.82 -0.85
C GLU A 255 -28.36 4.04 -0.78
N GLY A 256 -27.11 3.92 -1.24
CA GLY A 256 -26.15 5.00 -1.18
C GLY A 256 -24.87 4.73 -1.93
N GLY A 257 -23.99 5.72 -1.96
CA GLY A 257 -22.67 5.62 -2.55
C GLY A 257 -21.68 6.56 -1.90
N VAL A 258 -20.40 6.24 -2.02
CA VAL A 258 -19.31 7.06 -1.49
C VAL A 258 -18.16 7.16 -2.48
N LYS A 259 -17.51 8.33 -2.52
CA LYS A 259 -16.31 8.59 -3.34
C LYS A 259 -15.30 9.38 -2.52
N TYR A 260 -14.05 8.97 -2.62
CA TYR A 260 -12.93 9.71 -2.04
C TYR A 260 -11.72 9.66 -2.96
N SER A 261 -10.95 10.74 -2.99
CA SER A 261 -9.67 10.80 -3.71
C SER A 261 -8.66 11.67 -2.94
N THR A 262 -7.41 11.23 -2.88
CA THR A 262 -6.30 12.04 -2.35
C THR A 262 -5.92 13.22 -3.26
N LYS A 263 -6.56 13.38 -4.40
CA LYS A 263 -6.46 14.59 -5.24
C LYS A 263 -7.02 15.82 -4.53
N ASP A 264 -8.04 15.62 -3.69
CA ASP A 264 -8.55 16.61 -2.75
C ASP A 264 -8.80 15.92 -1.41
N THR A 265 -7.80 15.95 -0.54
CA THR A 265 -7.80 15.22 0.73
C THR A 265 -8.90 15.65 1.70
N LYS A 266 -9.47 16.86 1.51
CA LYS A 266 -10.53 17.41 2.35
C LYS A 266 -11.94 17.03 1.91
N VAL A 267 -12.10 16.55 0.68
CA VAL A 267 -13.41 16.34 0.08
C VAL A 267 -13.79 14.86 0.05
N PHE A 268 -14.96 14.60 0.57
CA PHE A 268 -15.63 13.32 0.51
C PHE A 268 -16.99 13.50 -0.17
N TRP A 269 -17.36 12.59 -1.05
CA TRP A 269 -18.64 12.63 -1.71
C TRP A 269 -19.51 11.49 -1.20
N LYS A 270 -20.75 11.82 -0.84
CA LYS A 270 -21.75 10.88 -0.41
C LYS A 270 -23.02 11.02 -1.23
N PHE A 271 -23.57 9.90 -1.64
CA PHE A 271 -24.91 9.79 -2.20
C PHE A 271 -25.81 9.03 -1.22
N THR A 272 -27.03 9.49 -1.04
CA THR A 272 -28.10 8.78 -0.34
C THR A 272 -29.30 8.69 -1.27
N ARG A 273 -29.90 7.52 -1.39
CA ARG A 273 -31.06 7.32 -2.24
C ARG A 273 -32.26 8.15 -1.73
N GLU A 274 -32.58 9.19 -2.49
CA GLU A 274 -33.72 10.08 -2.28
C GLU A 274 -34.40 10.33 -3.61
N LYS A 275 -35.32 11.31 -3.67
CA LYS A 275 -35.99 11.67 -4.93
C LYS A 275 -35.03 12.22 -5.99
N GLU A 276 -34.06 13.00 -5.56
CA GLU A 276 -33.05 13.61 -6.44
C GLU A 276 -31.76 12.83 -6.41
N GLN A 277 -31.12 12.64 -7.57
CA GLN A 277 -29.85 11.94 -7.73
C GLN A 277 -28.68 12.90 -7.52
N VAL A 278 -28.43 13.34 -6.28
CA VAL A 278 -27.44 14.36 -5.95
C VAL A 278 -26.31 13.79 -5.13
N TRP A 279 -25.07 13.99 -5.58
CA TRP A 279 -23.87 13.77 -4.78
C TRP A 279 -23.64 14.96 -3.85
N GLN A 280 -23.70 14.71 -2.56
CA GLN A 280 -23.40 15.70 -1.55
C GLN A 280 -21.89 15.78 -1.35
N ARG A 281 -21.32 16.98 -1.51
CA ARG A 281 -19.95 17.26 -1.12
C ARG A 281 -19.89 17.43 0.40
N VAL A 282 -19.05 16.65 1.04
CA VAL A 282 -18.82 16.73 2.49
C VAL A 282 -17.40 17.24 2.71
N ASP A 283 -17.25 18.28 3.48
CA ASP A 283 -15.96 18.75 3.96
C ASP A 283 -15.54 17.90 5.16
N LEU A 284 -14.42 17.20 5.02
CA LEU A 284 -13.95 16.27 6.04
C LEU A 284 -13.30 17.04 7.18
N GLY A 285 -13.77 16.81 8.41
CA GLY A 285 -12.93 16.98 9.57
C GLY A 285 -11.85 15.88 9.58
N PHE A 286 -10.70 16.15 10.21
CA PHE A 286 -9.55 15.26 10.19
C PHE A 286 -9.71 14.10 11.18
N GLN A 287 -10.46 13.09 10.79
CA GLN A 287 -10.62 11.86 11.56
C GLN A 287 -9.45 10.93 11.23
N VAL A 288 -8.51 10.83 12.13
CA VAL A 288 -7.42 9.87 12.07
C VAL A 288 -7.69 8.72 13.05
N PRO A 289 -7.18 7.48 12.78
CA PRO A 289 -7.40 6.33 13.67
C PRO A 289 -6.88 6.52 15.09
N PHE A 290 -5.76 7.18 15.24
CA PHE A 290 -5.14 7.48 16.53
C PHE A 290 -5.06 8.99 16.72
N SER A 291 -5.65 9.49 17.80
CA SER A 291 -5.72 10.92 18.08
C SER A 291 -4.34 11.56 18.26
N THR A 292 -4.22 12.82 17.87
CA THR A 292 -2.99 13.61 17.97
C THR A 292 -3.19 14.86 18.78
N ILE A 293 -2.10 15.42 19.32
CA ILE A 293 -2.12 16.66 20.12
C ILE A 293 -2.66 17.88 19.34
N THR A 294 -2.59 17.87 18.02
CA THR A 294 -3.13 18.94 17.17
C THR A 294 -4.64 18.81 16.94
N GLY A 295 -5.24 17.70 17.35
CA GLY A 295 -6.67 17.45 17.16
C GLY A 295 -7.07 17.35 15.70
N GLY A 296 -8.38 17.48 15.44
CA GLY A 296 -8.98 17.31 14.11
C GLY A 296 -9.17 18.60 13.30
N ILE A 297 -8.44 19.67 13.60
CA ILE A 297 -8.63 20.98 12.95
C ILE A 297 -7.74 21.11 11.70
N PHE A 298 -6.52 20.57 11.75
CA PHE A 298 -5.55 20.70 10.69
C PHE A 298 -5.48 19.44 9.81
N GLU A 299 -5.26 19.65 8.52
CA GLU A 299 -5.23 18.62 7.52
C GLU A 299 -3.98 17.72 7.69
N PRO A 300 -4.13 16.37 7.79
CA PRO A 300 -3.01 15.47 7.80
C PRO A 300 -2.42 15.34 6.39
N GLY A 301 -1.11 15.34 6.30
CA GLY A 301 -0.38 15.04 5.09
C GLY A 301 0.03 13.56 4.99
N PHE A 302 0.77 13.22 3.93
CA PHE A 302 1.28 11.87 3.68
C PHE A 302 2.08 11.33 4.88
N THR A 303 2.95 12.15 5.48
CA THR A 303 3.79 11.75 6.62
C THR A 303 2.96 11.42 7.86
N ASP A 304 1.82 12.12 8.04
CA ASP A 304 0.91 11.85 9.16
C ASP A 304 0.17 10.53 8.93
N CYS A 305 -0.29 10.26 7.71
CA CYS A 305 -0.93 8.99 7.36
C CYS A 305 0.05 7.81 7.50
N PHE A 306 1.32 8.01 7.15
CA PHE A 306 2.37 7.02 7.38
C PHE A 306 2.57 6.75 8.89
N MET A 307 2.56 7.79 9.73
CA MET A 307 2.62 7.63 11.18
C MET A 307 1.40 6.87 11.73
N GLN A 308 0.19 7.18 11.23
CA GLN A 308 -1.04 6.47 11.60
C GLN A 308 -0.97 4.99 11.21
N MET A 309 -0.42 4.66 10.04
CA MET A 309 -0.18 3.28 9.62
C MET A 309 0.80 2.56 10.55
N LEU A 310 1.93 3.20 10.91
CA LEU A 310 2.86 2.64 11.89
C LEU A 310 2.19 2.44 13.27
N ALA A 311 1.37 3.41 13.69
CA ALA A 311 0.60 3.28 14.94
C ALA A 311 -0.36 2.07 14.85
N ALA A 312 -1.02 1.85 13.73
CA ALA A 312 -1.85 0.67 13.54
C ALA A 312 -1.03 -0.64 13.60
N TYR A 313 0.16 -0.67 13.00
CA TYR A 313 1.06 -1.83 13.08
C TYR A 313 1.38 -2.21 14.54
N PHE A 314 1.81 -1.22 15.34
CA PHE A 314 2.14 -1.48 16.73
C PHE A 314 0.91 -1.76 17.60
N ALA A 315 -0.23 -1.13 17.31
CA ALA A 315 -1.49 -1.43 17.99
C ALA A 315 -1.97 -2.86 17.72
N GLU A 316 -1.83 -3.36 16.48
CA GLU A 316 -2.11 -4.76 16.14
C GLU A 316 -1.15 -5.73 16.84
N ARG A 317 0.16 -5.41 16.80
CA ARG A 317 1.21 -6.22 17.43
C ARG A 317 0.99 -6.38 18.93
N GLU A 318 0.60 -5.32 19.60
CA GLU A 318 0.39 -5.27 21.06
C GLU A 318 -1.06 -5.55 21.49
N GLY A 319 -1.98 -5.81 20.55
CA GLY A 319 -3.33 -6.28 20.82
C GLY A 319 -4.34 -5.19 21.25
N PHE A 320 -4.11 -3.91 20.93
CA PHE A 320 -5.04 -2.82 21.25
C PHE A 320 -5.54 -2.02 20.02
N LEU A 321 -5.64 -2.68 18.86
CA LEU A 321 -6.14 -2.04 17.63
C LEU A 321 -7.61 -1.60 17.74
N ASP A 322 -8.42 -2.27 18.56
CA ASP A 322 -9.79 -1.92 18.94
C ASP A 322 -10.73 -1.66 17.75
N GLY A 323 -10.69 -2.55 16.75
CA GLY A 323 -11.55 -2.48 15.57
C GLY A 323 -11.19 -1.38 14.57
N ARG A 324 -10.07 -0.67 14.75
CA ARG A 324 -9.54 0.26 13.74
C ARG A 324 -8.99 -0.53 12.54
N LEU A 325 -8.75 0.17 11.43
CA LEU A 325 -8.06 -0.42 10.28
C LEU A 325 -6.64 -0.83 10.68
N GLY A 326 -6.32 -2.13 10.54
CA GLY A 326 -4.96 -2.66 10.66
C GLY A 326 -4.19 -2.56 9.36
N CYS A 327 -2.90 -2.88 9.39
CA CYS A 327 -2.05 -2.97 8.21
C CYS A 327 -2.39 -4.20 7.36
N VAL A 328 -1.94 -4.24 6.11
CA VAL A 328 -2.16 -5.38 5.21
C VAL A 328 -1.57 -6.66 5.82
N THR A 329 -2.39 -7.72 5.90
CA THR A 329 -1.94 -9.02 6.39
C THR A 329 -1.14 -9.78 5.34
N PRO A 330 -0.33 -10.79 5.72
CA PRO A 330 0.34 -11.65 4.75
C PRO A 330 -0.62 -12.33 3.77
N GLU A 331 -1.82 -12.72 4.21
CA GLU A 331 -2.87 -13.33 3.37
C GLU A 331 -3.40 -12.34 2.33
N GLU A 332 -3.69 -11.10 2.75
CA GLU A 332 -4.11 -10.03 1.85
C GLU A 332 -3.00 -9.68 0.83
N ALA A 333 -1.74 -9.72 1.28
CA ALA A 333 -0.58 -9.51 0.43
C ALA A 333 -0.43 -10.61 -0.63
N VAL A 334 -0.53 -11.89 -0.26
CA VAL A 334 -0.51 -13.02 -1.20
C VAL A 334 -1.71 -12.92 -2.16
N MET A 335 -2.92 -12.63 -1.67
CA MET A 335 -4.10 -12.44 -2.52
C MET A 335 -3.87 -11.36 -3.59
N SER A 336 -3.21 -10.26 -3.24
CA SER A 336 -2.89 -9.22 -4.24
C SER A 336 -1.94 -9.74 -5.31
N HIS A 337 -0.96 -10.56 -4.96
CA HIS A 337 -0.06 -11.22 -5.92
C HIS A 337 -0.79 -12.25 -6.81
N GLN A 338 -1.77 -12.98 -6.28
CA GLN A 338 -2.63 -13.87 -7.08
C GLN A 338 -3.40 -13.07 -8.14
N VAL A 339 -3.97 -11.91 -7.76
CA VAL A 339 -4.63 -11.00 -8.71
C VAL A 339 -3.65 -10.51 -9.78
N PHE A 340 -2.42 -10.13 -9.42
CA PHE A 340 -1.43 -9.63 -10.38
C PHE A 340 -0.95 -10.74 -11.33
N ALA A 341 -0.74 -11.94 -10.84
CA ALA A 341 -0.38 -13.09 -11.66
C ALA A 341 -1.50 -13.45 -12.66
N ALA A 342 -2.75 -13.48 -12.18
CA ALA A 342 -3.92 -13.69 -13.03
C ALA A 342 -4.10 -12.57 -14.07
N ALA A 343 -3.81 -11.30 -13.70
CA ALA A 343 -3.85 -10.17 -14.63
C ALA A 343 -2.79 -10.29 -15.75
N LEU A 344 -1.58 -10.74 -15.44
CA LEU A 344 -0.56 -11.02 -16.44
C LEU A 344 -1.03 -12.12 -17.41
N ALA A 345 -1.58 -13.22 -16.89
CA ALA A 345 -2.13 -14.30 -17.68
C ALA A 345 -3.30 -13.83 -18.55
N SER A 346 -4.23 -13.04 -17.98
CA SER A 346 -5.37 -12.46 -18.72
C SER A 346 -4.92 -11.55 -19.86
N HIS A 347 -3.94 -10.67 -19.60
CA HIS A 347 -3.41 -9.80 -20.65
C HIS A 347 -2.77 -10.59 -21.78
N LYS A 348 -2.06 -11.67 -21.47
CA LYS A 348 -1.41 -12.55 -22.45
C LYS A 348 -2.44 -13.32 -23.30
N THR A 349 -3.46 -13.88 -22.68
CA THR A 349 -4.47 -14.71 -23.34
C THR A 349 -5.62 -13.91 -23.95
N LYS A 350 -5.76 -12.62 -23.62
CA LYS A 350 -6.88 -11.74 -23.98
C LYS A 350 -8.23 -12.27 -23.50
N ALA A 351 -8.23 -13.01 -22.40
CA ALA A 351 -9.41 -13.62 -21.80
C ALA A 351 -9.43 -13.37 -20.29
N ALA A 352 -10.62 -13.46 -19.69
CA ALA A 352 -10.75 -13.44 -18.23
C ALA A 352 -10.11 -14.70 -17.63
N VAL A 353 -9.42 -14.53 -16.50
CA VAL A 353 -8.74 -15.60 -15.77
C VAL A 353 -9.34 -15.73 -14.37
N VAL A 354 -9.62 -16.94 -13.95
CA VAL A 354 -10.06 -17.27 -12.58
C VAL A 354 -8.85 -17.16 -11.65
N ILE A 355 -9.07 -16.57 -10.48
CA ILE A 355 -8.06 -16.44 -9.43
C ILE A 355 -8.27 -17.61 -8.47
N PRO A 356 -7.20 -18.36 -8.14
CA PRO A 356 -7.28 -19.55 -7.29
C PRO A 356 -7.74 -19.23 -5.87
#